data_4367fe437ba3566bcb69df68e84bde88
#
_entry.id   4367fe437ba3566bcb69df68e84bde88
#
_cell.length_a   1.000
_cell.length_b   1.000
_cell.length_c   1.000
_cell.angle_alpha   90.00
_cell.angle_beta   90.00
_cell.angle_gamma   90.00
#
_symmetry.space_group_name_H-M   'P 1'
#
loop_
_entity.id
_entity.type
_entity.pdbx_description
1 polymer ?
#
loop_
_entity_poly.entity_id
_entity_poly.type
_entity_poly.pdbx_seq_one_letter_code
_entity_poly.pdbx_strand_id
1 'polypeptide(L)'
;MLATNWGYSIDVDKIPPLLTVNEFDSMGGSSMSSSYEAKQATLNGVSQAIRDYCGWHVAPKLTCKAVVPDSAHVILPSMGVTELTATVPTVEPRHANSYGVIDIRRQALLEVTYVAGFDMVDALKQAAYQIAANHLVATAGLREEHAGQVGATYNQTDNGVSGGVRLLASDKAMLAPYKLVGV
;
A
#
# COMPACT_ATOMS: atom_id res chain seq x y z
N MET A 1 13.00 7.14 -11.64
CA MET A 1 12.52 5.73 -11.49
C MET A 1 12.91 5.21 -10.12
N LEU A 2 11.95 4.78 -9.34
CA LEU A 2 12.11 4.28 -7.98
C LEU A 2 12.26 2.75 -7.99
N ALA A 3 13.40 2.23 -7.52
CA ALA A 3 13.55 0.80 -7.26
C ALA A 3 12.73 0.41 -6.02
N THR A 4 12.01 -0.68 -6.09
CA THR A 4 11.22 -1.21 -4.98
C THR A 4 11.79 -2.55 -4.50
N ASN A 5 11.43 -2.95 -3.29
CA ASN A 5 11.72 -4.28 -2.76
C ASN A 5 10.69 -5.35 -3.18
N TRP A 6 9.75 -5.00 -4.06
CA TRP A 6 8.69 -5.90 -4.53
C TRP A 6 9.00 -6.57 -5.88
N GLY A 7 10.25 -6.50 -6.36
CA GLY A 7 10.67 -7.16 -7.59
C GLY A 7 10.42 -6.37 -8.88
N TYR A 8 10.04 -5.08 -8.78
CA TYR A 8 9.87 -4.17 -9.90
C TYR A 8 10.27 -2.75 -9.54
N SER A 9 10.46 -1.91 -10.53
CA SER A 9 10.66 -0.46 -10.36
C SER A 9 9.43 0.32 -10.81
N ILE A 10 9.26 1.51 -10.29
CA ILE A 10 8.12 2.40 -10.58
C ILE A 10 8.65 3.70 -11.20
N ASP A 11 7.96 4.20 -12.22
CA ASP A 11 8.39 5.41 -12.93
C ASP A 11 7.94 6.69 -12.21
N VAL A 12 8.34 6.81 -10.95
CA VAL A 12 8.17 8.00 -10.10
C VAL A 12 9.40 8.15 -9.21
N ASP A 13 9.62 9.34 -8.67
CA ASP A 13 10.68 9.57 -7.69
C ASP A 13 10.24 9.16 -6.28
N LYS A 14 8.95 9.26 -5.99
CA LYS A 14 8.36 8.86 -4.71
C LYS A 14 6.92 8.41 -4.93
N ILE A 15 6.53 7.31 -4.30
CA ILE A 15 5.13 6.86 -4.32
C ILE A 15 4.33 7.79 -3.37
N PRO A 16 3.25 8.43 -3.86
CA PRO A 16 2.42 9.29 -3.02
C PRO A 16 1.76 8.48 -1.90
N PRO A 17 1.42 9.11 -0.76
CA PRO A 17 0.70 8.42 0.31
C PRO A 17 -0.68 7.96 -0.18
N LEU A 18 -1.23 6.92 0.44
CA LEU A 18 -2.57 6.41 0.14
C LEU A 18 -3.68 7.38 0.57
N LEU A 19 -3.36 8.26 1.52
CA LEU A 19 -4.25 9.30 2.02
C LEU A 19 -3.41 10.56 2.29
N THR A 20 -3.85 11.69 1.79
CA THR A 20 -3.23 12.99 2.05
C THR A 20 -3.70 13.57 3.38
N VAL A 21 -2.97 14.55 3.94
CA VAL A 21 -3.40 15.23 5.18
C VAL A 21 -4.75 15.93 5.00
N ASN A 22 -5.00 16.56 3.84
CA ASN A 22 -6.27 17.23 3.57
C ASN A 22 -7.44 16.24 3.53
N GLU A 23 -7.26 15.09 2.90
CA GLU A 23 -8.26 14.01 2.89
C GLU A 23 -8.48 13.46 4.31
N PHE A 24 -7.40 13.21 5.07
CA PHE A 24 -7.47 12.76 6.46
C PHE A 24 -8.27 13.74 7.33
N ASP A 25 -8.00 15.03 7.20
CA ASP A 25 -8.70 16.07 7.95
C ASP A 25 -10.17 16.18 7.55
N SER A 26 -10.50 16.01 6.26
CA SER A 26 -11.89 15.99 5.78
C SER A 26 -12.69 14.80 6.29
N MET A 27 -12.03 13.68 6.61
CA MET A 27 -12.63 12.48 7.17
C MET A 27 -12.79 12.53 8.71
N GLY A 28 -12.41 13.64 9.36
CA GLY A 28 -12.52 13.84 10.80
C GLY A 28 -11.19 13.99 11.54
N GLY A 29 -10.07 13.82 10.85
CA GLY A 29 -8.71 13.98 11.41
C GLY A 29 -8.37 15.38 11.88
N SER A 30 -9.15 16.39 11.46
CA SER A 30 -9.00 17.79 11.91
C SER A 30 -9.21 17.96 13.41
N SER A 31 -9.99 17.10 14.06
CA SER A 31 -10.22 17.11 15.50
C SER A 31 -9.01 16.61 16.31
N MET A 32 -8.04 15.98 15.67
CA MET A 32 -6.85 15.45 16.33
C MET A 32 -5.81 16.54 16.56
N SER A 33 -5.36 16.69 17.78
CA SER A 33 -4.39 17.70 18.22
C SER A 33 -2.95 17.32 17.80
N SER A 34 -2.69 17.20 16.50
CA SER A 34 -1.38 16.86 15.96
C SER A 34 -0.96 17.89 14.91
N SER A 35 0.35 18.19 14.82
CA SER A 35 0.86 19.10 13.80
C SER A 35 0.69 18.49 12.39
N TYR A 36 0.71 19.38 11.38
CA TYR A 36 0.64 18.94 9.97
C TYR A 36 1.76 17.93 9.64
N GLU A 37 2.97 18.21 10.10
CA GLU A 37 4.16 17.38 9.88
C GLU A 37 4.00 15.99 10.53
N ALA A 38 3.45 15.95 11.75
CA ALA A 38 3.18 14.70 12.47
C ALA A 38 2.12 13.86 11.74
N LYS A 39 1.04 14.48 11.27
CA LYS A 39 0.02 13.82 10.45
C LYS A 39 0.63 13.29 9.15
N GLN A 40 1.41 14.11 8.44
CA GLN A 40 2.07 13.73 7.19
C GLN A 40 3.04 12.54 7.40
N ALA A 41 3.85 12.58 8.45
CA ALA A 41 4.77 11.49 8.79
C ALA A 41 4.00 10.19 9.08
N THR A 42 2.93 10.29 9.87
CA THR A 42 2.06 9.14 10.19
C THR A 42 1.42 8.56 8.93
N LEU A 43 0.85 9.38 8.06
CA LEU A 43 0.21 8.93 6.82
C LEU A 43 1.20 8.28 5.84
N ASN A 44 2.42 8.79 5.77
CA ASN A 44 3.50 8.16 5.02
C ASN A 44 3.85 6.77 5.61
N GLY A 45 3.99 6.67 6.93
CA GLY A 45 4.27 5.42 7.63
C GLY A 45 3.15 4.39 7.46
N VAL A 46 1.90 4.82 7.60
CA VAL A 46 0.71 3.97 7.35
C VAL A 46 0.69 3.46 5.91
N SER A 47 0.93 4.35 4.94
CA SER A 47 0.95 3.96 3.53
C SER A 47 2.03 2.93 3.24
N GLN A 48 3.21 3.08 3.83
CA GLN A 48 4.28 2.11 3.69
C GLN A 48 3.93 0.78 4.36
N ALA A 49 3.41 0.79 5.58
CA ALA A 49 3.01 -0.42 6.30
C ALA A 49 1.92 -1.23 5.56
N ILE A 50 0.95 -0.53 4.96
CA ILE A 50 -0.07 -1.16 4.12
C ILE A 50 0.56 -1.83 2.89
N ARG A 51 1.44 -1.13 2.18
CA ARG A 51 2.13 -1.66 0.99
C ARG A 51 3.01 -2.86 1.32
N ASP A 52 3.75 -2.80 2.41
CA ASP A 52 4.60 -3.90 2.87
C ASP A 52 3.76 -5.13 3.24
N TYR A 53 2.61 -4.93 3.87
CA TYR A 53 1.67 -6.02 4.16
C TYR A 53 1.04 -6.60 2.88
N CYS A 54 0.67 -5.75 1.94
CA CYS A 54 0.08 -6.16 0.67
C CYS A 54 1.11 -6.79 -0.29
N GLY A 55 2.40 -6.49 -0.12
CA GLY A 55 3.50 -6.98 -0.95
C GLY A 55 3.67 -6.24 -2.28
N TRP A 56 3.04 -5.05 -2.43
CA TRP A 56 3.13 -4.21 -3.63
C TRP A 56 2.60 -2.79 -3.36
N HIS A 57 2.70 -1.88 -4.37
CA HIS A 57 2.36 -0.46 -4.16
C HIS A 57 0.86 -0.15 -3.95
N VAL A 58 -0.06 -1.03 -4.36
CA VAL A 58 -1.52 -1.03 -4.23
C VAL A 58 -2.20 0.13 -4.98
N ALA A 59 -1.89 1.36 -4.64
CA ALA A 59 -2.43 2.58 -5.22
C ALA A 59 -1.41 3.74 -5.12
N PRO A 60 -1.53 4.74 -5.99
CA PRO A 60 -2.40 4.87 -7.16
C PRO A 60 -1.95 3.97 -8.33
N LYS A 61 -2.63 4.04 -9.49
CA LYS A 61 -2.11 3.45 -10.73
C LYS A 61 -0.81 4.11 -11.13
N LEU A 62 0.22 3.29 -11.36
CA LEU A 62 1.56 3.74 -11.72
C LEU A 62 2.15 2.86 -12.81
N THR A 63 3.02 3.46 -13.63
CA THR A 63 3.82 2.72 -14.59
C THR A 63 4.93 1.97 -13.88
N CYS A 64 4.93 0.65 -14.02
CA CYS A 64 5.86 -0.28 -13.40
C CYS A 64 6.73 -0.94 -14.47
N LYS A 65 7.97 -1.28 -14.10
CA LYS A 65 8.89 -2.07 -14.92
C LYS A 65 9.41 -3.25 -14.13
N ALA A 66 9.25 -4.43 -14.65
CA ALA A 66 9.80 -5.66 -14.08
C ALA A 66 10.65 -6.41 -15.09
N VAL A 67 11.70 -7.08 -14.61
CA VAL A 67 12.44 -8.06 -15.38
C VAL A 67 11.91 -9.42 -14.98
N VAL A 68 11.30 -10.12 -15.93
CA VAL A 68 10.65 -11.39 -15.69
C VAL A 68 11.39 -12.51 -16.42
N PRO A 69 11.49 -13.72 -15.85
CA PRO A 69 12.04 -14.86 -16.56
C PRO A 69 11.11 -15.26 -17.70
N ASP A 70 11.71 -15.77 -18.75
CA ASP A 70 10.98 -16.27 -19.87
C ASP A 70 10.40 -17.66 -19.57
N SER A 71 9.15 -17.65 -19.21
CA SER A 71 8.34 -18.86 -19.09
C SER A 71 7.02 -18.65 -19.82
N ALA A 72 6.34 -19.74 -20.15
CA ALA A 72 5.03 -19.65 -20.82
C ALA A 72 4.00 -18.85 -20.02
N HIS A 73 4.19 -18.76 -18.71
CA HIS A 73 3.33 -18.02 -17.77
C HIS A 73 4.20 -17.31 -16.75
N VAL A 74 4.02 -16.01 -16.62
CA VAL A 74 4.70 -15.17 -15.63
C VAL A 74 3.65 -14.45 -14.80
N ILE A 75 3.82 -14.49 -13.49
CA ILE A 75 2.99 -13.73 -12.55
C ILE A 75 3.71 -12.41 -12.28
N LEU A 76 3.05 -11.30 -12.61
CA LEU A 76 3.53 -9.97 -12.23
C LEU A 76 3.27 -9.73 -10.74
N PRO A 77 4.21 -9.12 -10.02
CA PRO A 77 4.06 -8.81 -8.59
C PRO A 77 3.16 -7.59 -8.36
N SER A 78 2.00 -7.56 -8.99
CA SER A 78 1.05 -6.45 -8.94
C SER A 78 -0.34 -6.90 -9.35
N MET A 79 -1.37 -6.20 -8.86
CA MET A 79 -2.77 -6.38 -9.27
C MET A 79 -3.26 -5.17 -10.09
N GLY A 80 -4.44 -5.29 -10.70
CA GLY A 80 -5.07 -4.20 -11.45
C GLY A 80 -4.27 -3.79 -12.68
N VAL A 81 -3.59 -4.73 -13.33
CA VAL A 81 -2.83 -4.48 -14.56
C VAL A 81 -3.77 -4.11 -15.69
N THR A 82 -3.57 -2.93 -16.28
CA THR A 82 -4.44 -2.37 -17.34
C THR A 82 -3.73 -2.22 -18.68
N GLU A 83 -2.43 -1.98 -18.66
CA GLU A 83 -1.62 -1.80 -19.86
C GLU A 83 -0.37 -2.65 -19.74
N LEU A 84 0.07 -3.21 -20.85
CA LEU A 84 1.23 -4.08 -20.88
C LEU A 84 2.00 -3.85 -22.19
N THR A 85 3.29 -3.52 -22.05
CA THR A 85 4.24 -3.46 -23.16
C THR A 85 5.49 -4.22 -22.80
N ALA A 86 6.05 -4.97 -23.73
CA ALA A 86 7.34 -5.65 -23.54
C ALA A 86 8.40 -5.03 -24.45
N THR A 87 9.60 -4.88 -23.95
CA THR A 87 10.62 -4.12 -24.67
C THR A 87 11.83 -4.91 -25.13
N VAL A 88 12.28 -6.01 -24.51
CA VAL A 88 13.48 -6.72 -24.97
C VAL A 88 13.53 -8.17 -24.50
N PRO A 89 13.89 -9.15 -25.34
CA PRO A 89 13.77 -9.11 -26.79
C PRO A 89 12.30 -8.99 -27.19
N THR A 90 12.01 -8.43 -28.35
CA THR A 90 10.67 -8.12 -28.84
C THR A 90 9.80 -9.38 -28.90
N VAL A 91 9.11 -9.65 -27.82
CA VAL A 91 8.06 -10.67 -27.76
C VAL A 91 6.77 -9.95 -27.43
N GLU A 92 5.82 -9.99 -28.32
CA GLU A 92 4.51 -9.40 -28.04
C GLU A 92 3.83 -10.19 -26.90
N PRO A 93 3.53 -9.55 -25.78
CA PRO A 93 2.73 -10.18 -24.75
C PRO A 93 1.33 -10.43 -25.30
N ARG A 94 0.85 -11.65 -25.21
CA ARG A 94 -0.44 -12.02 -25.80
C ARG A 94 -1.62 -11.61 -24.96
N HIS A 95 -1.48 -11.67 -23.66
CA HIS A 95 -2.58 -11.39 -22.75
C HIS A 95 -2.07 -11.12 -21.33
N ALA A 96 -2.67 -10.13 -20.66
CA ALA A 96 -2.53 -9.96 -19.23
C ALA A 96 -3.93 -10.01 -18.60
N ASN A 97 -4.11 -10.82 -17.57
CA ASN A 97 -5.36 -10.81 -16.80
C ASN A 97 -5.26 -9.83 -15.61
N SER A 98 -6.39 -9.57 -14.95
CA SER A 98 -6.48 -8.68 -13.80
C SER A 98 -5.63 -9.11 -12.60
N TYR A 99 -5.12 -10.32 -12.58
CA TYR A 99 -4.23 -10.87 -11.55
C TYR A 99 -2.74 -10.73 -11.89
N GLY A 100 -2.40 -10.05 -12.99
CA GLY A 100 -1.02 -9.83 -13.40
C GLY A 100 -0.35 -11.05 -14.07
N VAL A 101 -1.12 -12.01 -14.55
CA VAL A 101 -0.58 -13.16 -15.31
C VAL A 101 -0.47 -12.78 -16.78
N ILE A 102 0.72 -12.94 -17.35
CA ILE A 102 1.00 -12.70 -18.77
C ILE A 102 1.44 -13.99 -19.48
N ASP A 103 1.01 -14.14 -20.72
CA ASP A 103 1.40 -15.27 -21.60
C ASP A 103 2.54 -14.84 -22.54
N ILE A 104 3.69 -15.48 -22.45
CA ILE A 104 4.92 -15.15 -23.20
C ILE A 104 5.48 -16.41 -23.87
N ARG A 105 6.05 -16.26 -25.07
CA ARG A 105 6.44 -17.41 -25.90
C ARG A 105 7.92 -17.78 -26.00
N ARG A 106 8.89 -17.13 -25.34
CA ARG A 106 10.34 -17.46 -25.52
C ARG A 106 11.25 -17.22 -24.31
N GLN A 107 12.41 -17.87 -24.38
CA GLN A 107 13.49 -18.05 -23.39
C GLN A 107 14.50 -16.89 -23.37
N ALA A 108 14.15 -15.75 -22.79
CA ALA A 108 15.07 -14.67 -22.40
C ALA A 108 14.48 -13.90 -21.23
N LEU A 109 15.30 -13.16 -20.51
CA LEU A 109 14.81 -12.19 -19.55
C LEU A 109 14.06 -11.08 -20.33
N LEU A 110 12.82 -10.85 -19.99
CA LEU A 110 11.99 -9.81 -20.58
C LEU A 110 11.89 -8.63 -19.63
N GLU A 111 12.20 -7.44 -20.13
CA GLU A 111 11.77 -6.22 -19.47
C GLU A 111 10.32 -5.93 -19.87
N VAL A 112 9.43 -5.94 -18.90
CA VAL A 112 8.01 -5.69 -19.09
C VAL A 112 7.66 -4.36 -18.43
N THR A 113 7.09 -3.46 -19.23
CA THR A 113 6.49 -2.21 -18.75
C THR A 113 4.98 -2.39 -18.71
N TYR A 114 4.37 -2.06 -17.59
CA TYR A 114 2.93 -2.22 -17.37
C TYR A 114 2.40 -1.14 -16.44
N VAL A 115 1.11 -0.84 -16.55
CA VAL A 115 0.42 0.02 -15.59
C VAL A 115 -0.34 -0.85 -14.62
N ALA A 116 -0.09 -0.66 -13.34
CA ALA A 116 -0.74 -1.43 -12.28
C ALA A 116 -1.15 -0.53 -11.10
N GLY A 117 -2.08 -1.01 -10.31
CA GLY A 117 -2.62 -0.30 -9.14
C GLY A 117 -4.11 -0.01 -9.28
N PHE A 118 -4.66 0.54 -8.22
CA PHE A 118 -6.05 0.97 -8.16
C PHE A 118 -6.11 2.50 -8.08
N ASP A 119 -7.03 3.15 -8.83
CA ASP A 119 -7.14 4.62 -8.84
C ASP A 119 -7.87 5.14 -7.61
N MET A 120 -9.09 4.70 -7.42
CA MET A 120 -10.00 5.20 -6.38
C MET A 120 -10.51 4.01 -5.57
N VAL A 121 -9.97 3.82 -4.38
CA VAL A 121 -10.40 2.74 -3.50
C VAL A 121 -10.79 3.32 -2.15
N ASP A 122 -12.04 3.74 -2.02
CA ASP A 122 -12.56 4.35 -0.79
C ASP A 122 -12.36 3.45 0.44
N ALA A 123 -12.51 2.13 0.26
CA ALA A 123 -12.25 1.16 1.33
C ALA A 123 -10.79 1.18 1.79
N LEU A 124 -9.83 1.36 0.88
CA LEU A 124 -8.41 1.47 1.22
C LEU A 124 -8.11 2.80 1.94
N LYS A 125 -8.71 3.91 1.47
CA LYS A 125 -8.60 5.21 2.14
C LYS A 125 -9.20 5.17 3.55
N GLN A 126 -10.34 4.52 3.71
CA GLN A 126 -10.97 4.33 5.02
C GLN A 126 -10.10 3.49 5.96
N ALA A 127 -9.48 2.43 5.46
CA ALA A 127 -8.54 1.62 6.23
C ALA A 127 -7.31 2.47 6.64
N ALA A 128 -6.72 3.21 5.69
CA ALA A 128 -5.58 4.08 5.97
C ALA A 128 -5.92 5.17 7.00
N TYR A 129 -7.12 5.77 6.90
CA TYR A 129 -7.63 6.73 7.89
C TYR A 129 -7.71 6.10 9.28
N GLN A 130 -8.35 4.94 9.40
CA GLN A 130 -8.57 4.29 10.69
C GLN A 130 -7.25 3.87 11.36
N ILE A 131 -6.31 3.34 10.60
CA ILE A 131 -4.97 2.99 11.09
C ILE A 131 -4.22 4.25 11.55
N ALA A 132 -4.24 5.33 10.77
CA ALA A 132 -3.58 6.58 11.11
C ALA A 132 -4.19 7.23 12.36
N ALA A 133 -5.51 7.27 12.45
CA ALA A 133 -6.24 7.80 13.60
C ALA A 133 -5.88 7.04 14.89
N ASN A 134 -5.91 5.72 14.84
CA ASN A 134 -5.52 4.87 15.97
C ASN A 134 -4.05 5.12 16.39
N HIS A 135 -3.16 5.27 15.43
CA HIS A 135 -1.75 5.51 15.69
C HIS A 135 -1.50 6.89 16.33
N LEU A 136 -2.16 7.95 15.82
CA LEU A 136 -2.03 9.31 16.37
C LEU A 136 -2.57 9.39 17.80
N VAL A 137 -3.68 8.73 18.09
CA VAL A 137 -4.23 8.66 19.46
C VAL A 137 -3.29 7.90 20.39
N ALA A 138 -2.76 6.76 19.97
CA ALA A 138 -1.82 5.97 20.77
C ALA A 138 -0.51 6.71 21.05
N THR A 139 0.01 7.47 20.07
CA THR A 139 1.25 8.26 20.20
C THR A 139 1.09 9.43 21.18
N ALA A 140 -0.13 9.96 21.37
CA ALA A 140 -0.44 10.97 22.35
C ALA A 140 -0.30 10.50 23.81
N GLY A 141 0.03 9.23 24.04
CA GLY A 141 0.30 8.67 25.37
C GLY A 141 -0.95 8.43 26.23
N LEU A 142 -2.14 8.60 25.66
CA LEU A 142 -3.39 8.35 26.35
C LEU A 142 -3.64 6.84 26.42
N ARG A 143 -3.41 6.26 27.61
CA ARG A 143 -3.75 4.85 27.90
C ARG A 143 -5.20 4.71 28.32
N GLU A 144 -5.68 5.69 29.06
CA GLU A 144 -7.01 5.68 29.66
C GLU A 144 -7.42 7.12 29.99
N GLU A 145 -8.60 7.52 29.62
CA GLU A 145 -9.22 8.79 30.04
C GLU A 145 -10.42 8.48 30.93
N HIS A 146 -10.44 9.06 32.11
CA HIS A 146 -11.58 9.00 32.99
C HIS A 146 -12.22 10.38 33.16
N ALA A 147 -13.49 10.49 32.82
CA ALA A 147 -14.32 11.62 33.11
C ALA A 147 -15.48 11.17 34.04
N GLY A 148 -15.23 11.20 35.35
CA GLY A 148 -16.17 10.69 36.34
C GLY A 148 -16.34 9.16 36.26
N GLN A 149 -17.56 8.69 35.97
CA GLN A 149 -17.86 7.24 35.85
C GLN A 149 -17.71 6.71 34.40
N VAL A 150 -17.35 7.56 33.46
CA VAL A 150 -17.13 7.16 32.05
C VAL A 150 -15.64 7.10 31.77
N GLY A 151 -15.16 5.92 31.45
CA GLY A 151 -13.76 5.68 31.06
C GLY A 151 -13.68 5.28 29.58
N ALA A 152 -12.73 5.84 28.84
CA ALA A 152 -12.35 5.36 27.52
C ALA A 152 -10.96 4.69 27.61
N THR A 153 -10.89 3.43 27.25
CA THR A 153 -9.62 2.67 27.20
C THR A 153 -9.17 2.57 25.77
N TYR A 154 -7.95 3.04 25.49
CA TYR A 154 -7.35 2.97 24.17
C TYR A 154 -6.51 1.70 24.02
N ASN A 155 -6.63 1.02 22.89
CA ASN A 155 -5.91 -0.22 22.62
C ASN A 155 -4.39 -0.02 22.67
N GLN A 156 -3.72 -0.75 23.54
CA GLN A 156 -2.27 -0.83 23.57
C GLN A 156 -1.76 -1.67 22.40
N THR A 157 -0.68 -1.21 21.78
CA THR A 157 0.15 -2.11 20.96
C THR A 157 0.80 -3.13 21.88
N ASP A 158 0.59 -4.43 21.63
CA ASP A 158 1.33 -5.49 22.29
C ASP A 158 2.83 -5.20 22.27
N ASN A 159 3.46 -5.22 23.45
CA ASN A 159 4.90 -5.05 23.71
C ASN A 159 5.47 -3.63 23.90
N GLY A 160 4.70 -2.57 24.07
CA GLY A 160 5.25 -1.28 24.55
C GLY A 160 6.31 -0.62 23.65
N VAL A 161 6.41 -1.00 22.38
CA VAL A 161 7.39 -0.44 21.44
C VAL A 161 6.78 0.79 20.79
N SER A 162 7.23 1.95 21.25
CA SER A 162 7.02 3.23 20.57
C SER A 162 7.90 3.27 19.32
N GLY A 163 7.30 3.28 18.12
CA GLY A 163 8.08 3.61 16.93
C GLY A 163 7.87 2.68 15.73
N GLY A 164 6.69 2.71 15.15
CA GLY A 164 6.37 2.07 13.89
C GLY A 164 4.87 1.86 13.75
N VAL A 165 4.32 2.09 12.56
CA VAL A 165 2.90 1.79 12.31
C VAL A 165 2.73 0.27 12.29
N ARG A 166 2.07 -0.27 13.32
CA ARG A 166 1.78 -1.71 13.40
C ARG A 166 0.33 -1.96 13.00
N LEU A 167 0.14 -2.84 12.02
CA LEU A 167 -1.19 -3.26 11.58
C LEU A 167 -1.78 -4.28 12.56
N LEU A 168 -2.97 -3.99 13.06
CA LEU A 168 -3.76 -4.90 13.90
C LEU A 168 -4.35 -6.04 13.05
N ALA A 169 -4.89 -7.07 13.71
CA ALA A 169 -5.54 -8.19 13.02
C ALA A 169 -6.77 -7.73 12.22
N SER A 170 -7.54 -6.77 12.76
CA SER A 170 -8.66 -6.11 12.06
C SER A 170 -8.22 -5.38 10.80
N ASP A 171 -7.09 -4.65 10.87
CA ASP A 171 -6.55 -3.91 9.73
C ASP A 171 -6.12 -4.85 8.62
N LYS A 172 -5.44 -5.94 9.00
CA LYS A 172 -5.03 -7.00 8.06
C LYS A 172 -6.23 -7.67 7.39
N ALA A 173 -7.33 -7.87 8.12
CA ALA A 173 -8.55 -8.42 7.54
C ALA A 173 -9.17 -7.48 6.48
N MET A 174 -9.20 -6.17 6.74
CA MET A 174 -9.65 -5.18 5.75
C MET A 174 -8.74 -5.10 4.52
N LEU A 175 -7.44 -5.31 4.70
CA LEU A 175 -6.44 -5.24 3.64
C LEU A 175 -6.25 -6.56 2.87
N ALA A 176 -6.82 -7.66 3.35
CA ALA A 176 -6.67 -8.99 2.74
C ALA A 176 -7.03 -9.04 1.24
N PRO A 177 -8.08 -8.35 0.73
CA PRO A 177 -8.39 -8.34 -0.70
C PRO A 177 -7.32 -7.71 -1.60
N TYR A 178 -6.45 -6.89 -1.02
CA TYR A 178 -5.37 -6.18 -1.73
C TYR A 178 -4.01 -6.87 -1.61
N LYS A 179 -3.93 -7.94 -0.84
CA LYS A 179 -2.69 -8.68 -0.63
C LYS A 179 -2.40 -9.59 -1.81
N LEU A 180 -1.16 -9.56 -2.31
CA LEU A 180 -0.70 -10.55 -3.29
C LEU A 180 -0.68 -11.93 -2.64
N VAL A 181 -1.23 -12.92 -3.34
CA VAL A 181 -1.25 -14.32 -2.92
C VAL A 181 -0.24 -15.08 -3.74
N GLY A 182 0.75 -15.66 -3.09
CA GLY A 182 1.65 -16.64 -3.73
C GLY A 182 2.81 -16.08 -4.55
N VAL A 183 3.36 -14.93 -4.15
CA VAL A 183 4.67 -14.46 -4.64
C VAL A 183 5.75 -14.84 -3.64
#